data_96bc3adc0000c855b037d7fa4b1fe6ca
#
_entry.id   96bc3adc0000c855b037d7fa4b1fe6ca
#
_cell.length_a   1.000
_cell.length_b   1.000
_cell.length_c   1.000
_cell.angle_alpha   90.00
_cell.angle_beta   90.00
_cell.angle_gamma   90.00
#
_symmetry.space_group_name_H-M   'P 1'
#
loop_
_entity.id
_entity.type
_entity.pdbx_description
1 polymer ?
#
loop_
_entity_poly.entity_id
_entity_poly.type
_entity_poly.pdbx_seq_one_letter_code
_entity_poly.pdbx_strand_id
1 'polypeptide(L)'
;SDGILPPNFTSRAYFGLNNVVDGSVSSLRYYEVTNAHHLDSFNQFAGYNDKFIPLHRYFIQAMDLMYDHLRNGRALPPSQVVHTIPRGPGAPPITAANVPPIADTPPAAALITFTGGQVRIPD
;
A
#
# COMPACT_ATOMS: atom_id res chain seq x y z
N SER A 1 -0.71 -10.41 4.94
CA SER A 1 -0.42 -9.44 6.02
C SER A 1 1.03 -9.57 6.45
N ASP A 2 1.64 -8.43 6.78
CA ASP A 2 3.02 -8.40 7.31
C ASP A 2 3.05 -9.03 8.70
N GLY A 3 3.74 -10.17 8.84
CA GLY A 3 3.88 -10.88 10.10
C GLY A 3 5.05 -10.38 10.97
N ILE A 4 5.94 -9.54 10.40
CA ILE A 4 7.11 -8.99 11.10
C ILE A 4 6.76 -7.64 11.73
N LEU A 5 6.10 -6.76 10.97
CA LEU A 5 5.62 -5.45 11.42
C LEU A 5 4.12 -5.33 11.14
N PRO A 6 3.27 -5.85 12.05
CA PRO A 6 1.83 -5.81 11.84
C PRO A 6 1.31 -4.38 11.64
N PRO A 7 0.64 -4.08 10.53
CA PRO A 7 0.21 -2.70 10.19
C PRO A 7 -0.62 -2.01 11.28
N ASN A 8 -1.41 -2.76 12.04
CA ASN A 8 -2.23 -2.20 13.13
C ASN A 8 -1.41 -1.50 14.22
N PHE A 9 -0.19 -1.99 14.48
CA PHE A 9 0.68 -1.46 15.53
C PHE A 9 1.76 -0.52 15.00
N THR A 10 1.82 -0.34 13.71
CA THR A 10 2.83 0.48 13.03
C THR A 10 2.17 1.53 12.13
N SER A 11 2.03 1.23 10.85
CA SER A 11 1.63 2.18 9.81
C SER A 11 0.22 2.75 10.01
N ARG A 12 -0.75 1.92 10.38
CA ARG A 12 -2.13 2.36 10.63
C ARG A 12 -2.21 3.26 11.86
N ALA A 13 -1.50 2.89 12.92
CA ALA A 13 -1.43 3.69 14.15
C ALA A 13 -0.77 5.05 13.88
N TYR A 14 0.34 5.07 13.13
CA TYR A 14 1.02 6.31 12.74
C TYR A 14 0.14 7.19 11.86
N PHE A 15 -0.53 6.63 10.86
CA PHE A 15 -1.47 7.36 10.01
C PHE A 15 -2.61 7.98 10.82
N GLY A 16 -3.17 7.21 11.76
CA GLY A 16 -4.23 7.70 12.67
C GLY A 16 -3.74 8.86 13.53
N LEU A 17 -2.58 8.73 14.16
CA LEU A 17 -2.00 9.78 15.01
C LEU A 17 -1.71 11.06 14.20
N ASN A 18 -1.14 10.94 13.01
CA ASN A 18 -0.89 12.09 12.15
C ASN A 18 -2.19 12.83 11.80
N ASN A 19 -3.27 12.11 11.50
CA ASN A 19 -4.57 12.75 11.23
C ASN A 19 -5.17 13.43 12.46
N VAL A 20 -4.90 12.93 13.67
CA VAL A 20 -5.30 13.61 14.92
C VAL A 20 -4.50 14.90 15.13
N VAL A 21 -3.20 14.89 14.86
CA VAL A 21 -2.30 16.02 15.12
C VAL A 21 -2.42 17.08 14.03
N ASP A 22 -2.29 16.68 12.77
CA ASP A 22 -2.22 17.60 11.64
C ASP A 22 -3.59 17.84 10.97
N GLY A 23 -4.55 16.94 11.17
CA GLY A 23 -5.90 17.07 10.62
C GLY A 23 -5.92 17.28 9.11
N SER A 24 -6.69 18.26 8.66
CA SER A 24 -6.87 18.57 7.23
C SER A 24 -5.64 19.13 6.52
N VAL A 25 -4.60 19.55 7.26
CA VAL A 25 -3.35 20.05 6.65
C VAL A 25 -2.32 18.97 6.43
N SER A 26 -2.61 17.73 6.84
CA SER A 26 -1.72 16.59 6.64
C SER A 26 -1.50 16.31 5.15
N SER A 27 -0.23 16.26 4.75
CA SER A 27 0.20 15.77 3.43
C SER A 27 0.55 14.28 3.42
N LEU A 28 0.47 13.60 4.57
CA LEU A 28 0.77 12.17 4.67
C LEU A 28 -0.19 11.34 3.80
N ARG A 29 0.37 10.40 3.05
CA ARG A 29 -0.38 9.39 2.31
C ARG A 29 0.01 8.01 2.80
N TYR A 30 -0.98 7.13 2.89
CA TYR A 30 -0.78 5.76 3.33
C TYR A 30 -1.30 4.80 2.25
N TYR A 31 -0.40 3.96 1.74
CA TYR A 31 -0.72 2.95 0.75
C TYR A 31 -0.54 1.56 1.37
N GLU A 32 -1.62 0.82 1.49
CA GLU A 32 -1.59 -0.56 1.97
C GLU A 32 -1.71 -1.51 0.79
N VAL A 33 -0.82 -2.47 0.70
CA VAL A 33 -0.76 -3.42 -0.43
C VAL A 33 -1.17 -4.79 0.08
N THR A 34 -2.20 -5.37 -0.52
CA THR A 34 -2.63 -6.73 -0.15
C THR A 34 -1.65 -7.79 -0.69
N ASN A 35 -1.66 -8.97 -0.10
CA ASN A 35 -0.83 -10.11 -0.51
C ASN A 35 0.67 -9.78 -0.66
N ALA A 36 1.17 -8.85 0.15
CA ALA A 36 2.59 -8.51 0.23
C ALA A 36 3.18 -8.98 1.55
N HIS A 37 4.49 -9.25 1.53
CA HIS A 37 5.27 -9.62 2.71
C HIS A 37 6.32 -8.53 2.99
N HIS A 38 6.80 -8.46 4.24
CA HIS A 38 7.77 -7.44 4.65
C HIS A 38 9.06 -7.46 3.84
N LEU A 39 9.55 -8.65 3.52
CA LEU A 39 10.78 -8.85 2.75
C LEU A 39 10.52 -9.63 1.46
N ASP A 40 10.67 -8.98 0.32
CA ASP A 40 10.50 -9.61 -1.00
C ASP A 40 11.47 -10.77 -1.24
N SER A 41 12.58 -10.82 -0.51
CA SER A 41 13.51 -11.94 -0.56
C SER A 41 12.86 -13.28 -0.16
N PHE A 42 11.79 -13.25 0.63
CA PHE A 42 11.05 -14.47 0.96
C PHE A 42 10.23 -15.02 -0.22
N ASN A 43 9.93 -14.20 -1.22
CA ASN A 43 9.20 -14.64 -2.41
C ASN A 43 10.01 -15.63 -3.29
N GLN A 44 11.28 -15.88 -2.99
CA GLN A 44 12.06 -16.95 -3.62
C GLN A 44 11.77 -18.35 -3.04
N PHE A 45 11.15 -18.43 -1.87
CA PHE A 45 10.87 -19.72 -1.24
C PHE A 45 9.53 -20.31 -1.72
N ALA A 46 9.50 -21.64 -1.80
CA ALA A 46 8.28 -22.37 -2.12
C ALA A 46 7.19 -22.07 -1.08
N GLY A 47 5.95 -21.83 -1.57
CA GLY A 47 4.82 -21.46 -0.72
C GLY A 47 4.73 -20.00 -0.34
N TYR A 48 5.75 -19.18 -0.67
CA TYR A 48 5.68 -17.71 -0.63
C TYR A 48 5.45 -17.13 -2.01
N ASN A 49 6.15 -17.63 -3.00
CA ASN A 49 6.11 -17.13 -4.37
C ASN A 49 4.76 -17.27 -5.08
N ASP A 50 3.89 -18.16 -4.62
CA ASP A 50 2.52 -18.32 -5.12
C ASP A 50 1.49 -17.45 -4.39
N LYS A 51 1.79 -17.02 -3.17
CA LYS A 51 0.87 -16.29 -2.27
C LYS A 51 1.16 -14.79 -2.17
N PHE A 52 2.41 -14.39 -2.37
CA PHE A 52 2.84 -13.01 -2.17
C PHE A 52 3.36 -12.38 -3.46
N ILE A 53 3.07 -11.09 -3.60
CA ILE A 53 3.59 -10.25 -4.68
C ILE A 53 4.78 -9.40 -4.17
N PRO A 54 5.65 -8.89 -5.06
CA PRO A 54 6.75 -8.04 -4.64
C PRO A 54 6.27 -6.66 -4.14
N LEU A 55 6.57 -6.35 -2.88
CA LEU A 55 6.26 -5.06 -2.25
C LEU A 55 7.17 -3.94 -2.75
N HIS A 56 8.42 -4.24 -3.07
CA HIS A 56 9.43 -3.25 -3.47
C HIS A 56 9.01 -2.42 -4.70
N ARG A 57 8.22 -3.01 -5.60
CA ARG A 57 7.61 -2.29 -6.73
C ARG A 57 6.80 -1.06 -6.26
N TYR A 58 6.02 -1.22 -5.20
CA TYR A 58 5.18 -0.14 -4.67
C TYR A 58 5.98 0.88 -3.90
N PHE A 59 7.06 0.47 -3.25
CA PHE A 59 8.02 1.39 -2.65
C PHE A 59 8.62 2.31 -3.73
N ILE A 60 9.10 1.76 -4.85
CA ILE A 60 9.63 2.55 -5.97
C ILE A 60 8.56 3.50 -6.51
N GLN A 61 7.35 3.00 -6.79
CA GLN A 61 6.26 3.85 -7.28
C GLN A 61 5.93 4.99 -6.30
N ALA A 62 5.89 4.73 -5.00
CA ALA A 62 5.63 5.76 -4.00
C ALA A 62 6.75 6.81 -3.97
N MET A 63 8.01 6.40 -4.12
CA MET A 63 9.15 7.32 -4.23
C MET A 63 9.08 8.18 -5.49
N ASP A 64 8.72 7.61 -6.63
CA ASP A 64 8.55 8.35 -7.90
C ASP A 64 7.40 9.37 -7.78
N LEU A 65 6.28 8.98 -7.19
CA LEU A 65 5.15 9.87 -6.92
C LEU A 65 5.54 11.03 -5.98
N MET A 66 6.30 10.75 -4.92
CA MET A 66 6.79 11.77 -4.01
C MET A 66 7.78 12.72 -4.70
N TYR A 67 8.70 12.18 -5.49
CA TYR A 67 9.65 12.99 -6.26
C TYR A 67 8.92 13.93 -7.22
N ASP A 68 7.93 13.44 -7.94
CA ASP A 68 7.13 14.24 -8.88
C ASP A 68 6.29 15.30 -8.16
N HIS A 69 5.75 14.95 -6.98
CA HIS A 69 5.08 15.90 -6.12
C HIS A 69 5.99 17.07 -5.69
N LEU A 70 7.17 16.75 -5.18
CA LEU A 70 8.11 17.75 -4.69
C LEU A 70 8.70 18.61 -5.82
N ARG A 71 8.97 18.01 -6.99
CA ARG A 71 9.59 18.71 -8.11
C ARG A 71 8.60 19.49 -8.97
N ASN A 72 7.45 18.92 -9.24
CA ASN A 72 6.50 19.40 -10.25
C ASN A 72 5.16 19.82 -9.66
N GLY A 73 4.94 19.66 -8.36
CA GLY A 73 3.68 19.99 -7.70
C GLY A 73 2.54 19.03 -8.02
N ARG A 74 2.82 17.83 -8.55
CA ARG A 74 1.79 16.83 -8.82
C ARG A 74 1.07 16.46 -7.52
N ALA A 75 -0.25 16.41 -7.56
CA ALA A 75 -1.03 15.92 -6.43
C ALA A 75 -0.70 14.44 -6.14
N LEU A 76 -0.44 14.12 -4.87
CA LEU A 76 -0.26 12.72 -4.47
C LEU A 76 -1.60 11.98 -4.53
N PRO A 77 -1.61 10.73 -5.03
CA PRO A 77 -2.79 9.88 -4.95
C PRO A 77 -3.33 9.80 -3.52
N PRO A 78 -4.64 9.69 -3.33
CA PRO A 78 -5.23 9.54 -1.99
C PRO A 78 -4.78 8.24 -1.34
N SER A 79 -4.80 8.21 0.01
CA SER A 79 -4.52 6.99 0.79
C SER A 79 -5.47 5.88 0.39
N GLN A 80 -4.93 4.70 0.11
CA GLN A 80 -5.71 3.61 -0.50
C GLN A 80 -5.16 2.23 -0.17
N VAL A 81 -6.02 1.23 -0.26
CA VAL A 81 -5.62 -0.17 -0.36
C VAL A 81 -5.42 -0.53 -1.82
N VAL A 82 -4.26 -1.05 -2.16
CA VAL A 82 -3.96 -1.61 -3.48
C VAL A 82 -4.23 -3.10 -3.44
N HIS A 83 -5.32 -3.52 -4.07
CA HIS A 83 -5.73 -4.92 -4.13
C HIS A 83 -4.95 -5.67 -5.20
N THR A 84 -4.01 -6.49 -4.76
CA THR A 84 -3.18 -7.31 -5.63
C THR A 84 -3.75 -8.72 -5.77
N ILE A 85 -3.33 -9.44 -6.80
CA ILE A 85 -3.74 -10.82 -7.05
C ILE A 85 -2.52 -11.72 -6.92
N PRO A 86 -2.50 -12.70 -6.00
CA PRO A 86 -1.44 -13.70 -5.92
C PRO A 86 -1.23 -14.43 -7.24
N ARG A 87 -0.02 -14.92 -7.47
CA ARG A 87 0.31 -15.68 -8.68
C ARG A 87 -0.42 -17.01 -8.76
N GLY A 88 -0.73 -17.59 -7.59
CA GLY A 88 -1.37 -18.89 -7.49
C GLY A 88 -0.42 -20.08 -7.65
N PRO A 89 -0.98 -21.30 -7.65
CA PRO A 89 -0.19 -22.53 -7.71
C PRO A 89 0.77 -22.58 -8.90
N GLY A 90 1.99 -23.07 -8.65
CA GLY A 90 3.04 -23.12 -9.68
C GLY A 90 3.73 -21.79 -9.94
N ALA A 91 3.34 -20.73 -9.25
CA ALA A 91 3.95 -19.41 -9.32
C ALA A 91 4.25 -18.92 -10.76
N PRO A 92 3.24 -18.83 -11.64
CA PRO A 92 3.45 -18.38 -13.02
C PRO A 92 4.07 -16.97 -13.03
N PRO A 93 4.62 -16.50 -14.16
CA PRO A 93 5.17 -15.16 -14.28
C PRO A 93 4.17 -14.07 -13.83
N ILE A 94 4.67 -13.06 -13.09
CA ILE A 94 3.87 -11.91 -12.65
C ILE A 94 3.42 -11.12 -13.88
N THR A 95 2.13 -10.78 -13.91
CA THR A 95 1.52 -9.92 -14.94
C THR A 95 1.06 -8.60 -14.32
N ALA A 96 0.70 -7.64 -15.17
CA ALA A 96 0.13 -6.36 -14.69
C ALA A 96 -1.14 -6.54 -13.85
N ALA A 97 -1.91 -7.60 -14.10
CA ALA A 97 -3.11 -7.91 -13.32
C ALA A 97 -2.79 -8.32 -11.87
N ASN A 98 -1.63 -8.94 -11.64
CA ASN A 98 -1.21 -9.31 -10.29
C ASN A 98 -0.82 -8.09 -9.45
N VAL A 99 -0.26 -7.07 -10.10
CA VAL A 99 0.36 -5.92 -9.43
C VAL A 99 -0.17 -4.60 -10.01
N PRO A 100 -1.46 -4.27 -9.81
CA PRO A 100 -2.01 -2.99 -10.26
C PRO A 100 -1.24 -1.82 -9.60
N PRO A 101 -1.11 -0.67 -10.25
CA PRO A 101 -0.42 0.48 -9.68
C PRO A 101 -1.21 1.13 -8.54
N ILE A 102 -0.53 1.95 -7.71
CA ILE A 102 -1.19 2.96 -6.88
C ILE A 102 -1.97 3.87 -7.83
N ALA A 103 -3.28 3.96 -7.65
CA ALA A 103 -4.18 4.66 -8.56
C ALA A 103 -4.29 6.16 -8.21
N ASP A 104 -4.20 7.03 -9.20
CA ASP A 104 -4.46 8.47 -9.00
C ASP A 104 -5.91 8.73 -8.59
N THR A 105 -6.83 7.90 -9.07
CA THR A 105 -8.26 7.96 -8.77
C THR A 105 -8.77 6.58 -8.38
N PRO A 106 -8.49 6.12 -7.14
CA PRO A 106 -8.96 4.82 -6.67
C PRO A 106 -10.49 4.83 -6.52
N PRO A 107 -11.14 3.67 -6.67
CA PRO A 107 -12.56 3.55 -6.35
C PRO A 107 -12.80 3.85 -4.86
N ALA A 108 -13.99 4.35 -4.53
CA ALA A 108 -14.35 4.71 -3.16
C ALA A 108 -14.17 3.52 -2.17
N ALA A 109 -14.41 2.29 -2.65
CA ALA A 109 -14.22 1.07 -1.88
C ALA A 109 -12.75 0.74 -1.56
N ALA A 110 -11.79 1.44 -2.16
CA ALA A 110 -10.37 1.25 -1.87
C ALA A 110 -9.75 2.39 -1.04
N LEU A 111 -10.53 3.44 -0.74
CA LEU A 111 -10.02 4.61 -0.01
C LEU A 111 -9.79 4.30 1.47
N ILE A 112 -8.59 4.58 1.95
CA ILE A 112 -8.28 4.63 3.38
C ILE A 112 -8.66 6.01 3.88
N THR A 113 -9.51 6.07 4.89
CA THR A 113 -10.03 7.33 5.43
C THR A 113 -9.82 7.44 6.93
N PHE A 114 -9.83 8.68 7.43
CA PHE A 114 -9.86 8.98 8.85
C PHE A 114 -11.13 9.77 9.15
N THR A 115 -12.04 9.17 9.91
CA THR A 115 -13.34 9.77 10.21
C THR A 115 -13.77 9.43 11.63
N GLY A 116 -14.25 10.43 12.37
CA GLY A 116 -14.70 10.23 13.76
C GLY A 116 -13.61 9.73 14.70
N GLY A 117 -12.35 10.14 14.46
CA GLY A 117 -11.20 9.71 15.28
C GLY A 117 -10.69 8.31 14.96
N GLN A 118 -11.16 7.69 13.88
CA GLN A 118 -10.80 6.32 13.52
C GLN A 118 -10.26 6.21 12.08
N VAL A 119 -9.22 5.40 11.91
CA VAL A 119 -8.76 4.97 10.59
C VAL A 119 -9.69 3.86 10.09
N ARG A 120 -10.21 4.05 8.89
CA ARG A 120 -11.02 3.05 8.18
C ARG A 120 -10.21 2.50 7.03
N ILE A 121 -9.95 1.20 7.09
CA ILE A 121 -9.25 0.45 6.05
C ILE A 121 -10.32 -0.44 5.37
N PRO A 122 -10.52 -0.31 4.06
CA PRO A 122 -11.42 -1.23 3.34
C PRO A 122 -10.83 -2.64 3.25
N ASP A 123 -11.70 -3.64 3.14
CA ASP A 123 -11.36 -5.06 2.99
C ASP A 123 -10.82 -5.36 1.58
#